data_197c41fbcee131e011fe41679e80926d
#
_entry.id   197c41fbcee131e011fe41679e80926d
#
_cell.length_a   1.000
_cell.length_b   1.000
_cell.length_c   1.000
_cell.angle_alpha   90.00
_cell.angle_beta   90.00
_cell.angle_gamma   90.00
#
_symmetry.space_group_name_H-M   'P 1'
#
loop_
_entity.id
_entity.type
_entity.pdbx_description
1 polymer ?
#
loop_
_entity_poly.entity_id
_entity_poly.type
_entity_poly.pdbx_seq_one_letter_code
_entity_poly.pdbx_strand_id
1 'polypeptide(L)'
;KHFILKLAPPTNYVGPKRIFIDEDPHDSSIIKNIIDNEDYIPLKHKKSHQPYIPKSLKEALISFYLVNAIFEIRGIFYKKDISMMINVTLFTQVQELLKLSIIRYKEELDNLLNHNLNLENQYSNERLKVFKDVYEKHFSDINENWDEVKNAIKKTYYRIEVKSINQESCDLIEYKSGDKNIEAKSYIVIGGHSLSRGFTLEGLVISYLLRNTKMCDTLLQMGRWFGYRDGYQDLCKIWMTSDAIEWYQYIADTIEDLNSQIRDMARL
;
A
#
# COMPACT_ATOMS: atom_id res chain seq x y z
N LYS A 1 -5.02 5.85 -44.48
CA LYS A 1 -3.81 5.56 -43.69
C LYS A 1 -4.22 5.42 -42.21
N HIS A 2 -4.06 4.23 -41.67
CA HIS A 2 -4.25 4.00 -40.22
C HIS A 2 -2.91 4.28 -39.56
N PHE A 3 -2.86 5.21 -38.60
CA PHE A 3 -1.66 5.46 -37.83
C PHE A 3 -2.01 5.33 -36.34
N ILE A 4 -1.07 4.77 -35.59
CA ILE A 4 -1.15 4.67 -34.13
C ILE A 4 -0.19 5.74 -33.60
N LEU A 5 -0.70 6.64 -32.77
CA LEU A 5 0.10 7.63 -32.08
C LEU A 5 0.20 7.27 -30.59
N LYS A 6 1.43 7.07 -30.12
CA LYS A 6 1.70 6.88 -28.71
C LYS A 6 1.94 8.24 -28.04
N LEU A 7 1.17 8.55 -27.01
CA LEU A 7 1.45 9.69 -26.14
C LEU A 7 2.53 9.31 -25.11
N ALA A 8 3.48 10.20 -24.89
CA ALA A 8 4.44 10.02 -23.82
C ALA A 8 3.74 10.17 -22.46
N PRO A 9 4.00 9.29 -21.48
CA PRO A 9 3.46 9.48 -20.14
C PRO A 9 4.05 10.76 -19.52
N PRO A 10 3.28 11.48 -18.71
CA PRO A 10 3.79 12.63 -17.96
C PRO A 10 4.90 12.21 -16.99
N THR A 11 5.82 13.12 -16.68
CA THR A 11 6.99 12.86 -15.84
C THR A 11 6.64 12.56 -14.37
N ASN A 12 5.48 13.00 -13.89
CA ASN A 12 4.97 12.77 -12.54
C ASN A 12 4.05 11.53 -12.44
N TYR A 13 3.94 10.73 -13.51
CA TYR A 13 3.18 9.47 -13.49
C TYR A 13 4.05 8.31 -13.03
N VAL A 14 3.61 7.62 -11.97
CA VAL A 14 4.23 6.39 -11.47
C VAL A 14 3.59 5.21 -12.18
N GLY A 15 4.26 4.70 -13.21
CA GLY A 15 3.77 3.60 -14.04
C GLY A 15 4.61 2.33 -13.88
N PRO A 16 4.22 1.23 -14.61
CA PRO A 16 4.93 -0.04 -14.54
C PRO A 16 6.43 0.09 -14.85
N LYS A 17 6.79 0.86 -15.85
CA LYS A 17 8.19 1.07 -16.24
C LYS A 17 9.01 1.61 -15.08
N ARG A 18 8.52 2.65 -14.40
CA ARG A 18 9.23 3.30 -13.30
C ARG A 18 9.42 2.38 -12.10
N ILE A 19 8.44 1.51 -11.82
CA ILE A 19 8.47 0.63 -10.63
C ILE A 19 9.28 -0.65 -10.90
N PHE A 20 9.22 -1.19 -12.13
CA PHE A 20 9.71 -2.54 -12.40
C PHE A 20 10.87 -2.60 -13.42
N ILE A 21 11.21 -1.48 -14.09
CA ILE A 21 12.27 -1.46 -15.13
C ILE A 21 13.36 -0.44 -14.79
N ASP A 22 12.97 0.81 -14.45
CA ASP A 22 13.94 1.91 -14.28
C ASP A 22 14.82 1.71 -13.02
N GLU A 23 14.34 0.95 -12.04
CA GLU A 23 15.08 0.49 -10.86
C GLU A 23 15.00 -1.03 -10.78
N ASP A 24 16.01 -1.71 -10.20
CA ASP A 24 15.91 -3.13 -9.90
C ASP A 24 14.79 -3.34 -8.87
N PRO A 25 13.72 -4.10 -9.21
CA PRO A 25 12.61 -4.31 -8.29
C PRO A 25 13.02 -4.98 -6.97
N HIS A 26 14.12 -5.75 -6.95
CA HIS A 26 14.61 -6.43 -5.77
C HIS A 26 15.41 -5.50 -4.84
N ASP A 27 15.95 -4.39 -5.35
CA ASP A 27 16.67 -3.35 -4.60
C ASP A 27 15.88 -2.04 -4.51
N SER A 28 14.64 -2.04 -4.96
CA SER A 28 13.79 -0.85 -5.03
C SER A 28 13.40 -0.32 -3.65
N SER A 29 13.42 0.99 -3.53
CA SER A 29 12.85 1.69 -2.36
C SER A 29 11.35 1.49 -2.22
N ILE A 30 10.64 1.22 -3.32
CA ILE A 30 9.18 1.07 -3.41
C ILE A 30 8.74 -0.36 -3.12
N ILE A 31 9.40 -1.38 -3.71
CA ILE A 31 8.99 -2.79 -3.60
C ILE A 31 9.63 -3.44 -2.37
N LYS A 32 8.83 -4.22 -1.66
CA LYS A 32 9.25 -5.00 -0.48
C LYS A 32 8.85 -6.46 -0.69
N ASN A 33 9.84 -7.36 -0.66
CA ASN A 33 9.60 -8.77 -0.88
C ASN A 33 8.95 -9.43 0.35
N ILE A 34 7.86 -10.19 0.12
CA ILE A 34 7.19 -11.01 1.13
C ILE A 34 7.80 -12.42 1.06
N ILE A 35 8.40 -12.86 2.16
CA ILE A 35 9.05 -14.17 2.27
C ILE A 35 8.47 -15.04 3.39
N ASP A 36 7.57 -14.49 4.21
CA ASP A 36 7.06 -15.10 5.44
C ASP A 36 5.56 -15.45 5.37
N ASN A 37 4.96 -15.47 4.19
CA ASN A 37 3.53 -15.69 4.04
C ASN A 37 3.09 -17.15 4.20
N GLU A 38 3.92 -18.13 3.83
CA GLU A 38 3.50 -19.54 3.73
C GLU A 38 3.05 -20.13 5.07
N ASP A 39 3.65 -19.74 6.18
CA ASP A 39 3.28 -20.20 7.52
C ASP A 39 2.00 -19.54 8.07
N TYR A 40 1.58 -18.42 7.49
CA TYR A 40 0.49 -17.58 8.00
C TYR A 40 -0.68 -17.44 7.04
N ILE A 41 -0.40 -17.18 5.78
CA ILE A 41 -1.38 -17.03 4.69
C ILE A 41 -0.77 -17.68 3.44
N PRO A 42 -0.80 -19.03 3.33
CA PRO A 42 -0.26 -19.72 2.17
C PRO A 42 -0.94 -19.27 0.88
N LEU A 43 -0.20 -19.19 -0.21
CA LEU A 43 -0.77 -18.82 -1.51
C LEU A 43 -1.88 -19.78 -1.96
N LYS A 44 -1.75 -21.07 -1.60
CA LYS A 44 -2.75 -22.11 -1.86
C LYS A 44 -3.40 -22.53 -0.55
N HIS A 45 -4.45 -21.82 -0.14
CA HIS A 45 -5.21 -22.16 1.06
C HIS A 45 -6.69 -22.46 0.73
N LYS A 46 -7.36 -23.12 1.68
CA LYS A 46 -8.79 -23.44 1.59
C LYS A 46 -9.63 -22.27 2.13
N LYS A 47 -10.94 -22.27 1.79
CA LYS A 47 -11.90 -21.29 2.33
C LYS A 47 -11.98 -21.30 3.86
N SER A 48 -11.69 -22.42 4.51
CA SER A 48 -11.68 -22.58 5.98
C SER A 48 -10.36 -22.21 6.65
N HIS A 49 -9.40 -21.63 5.92
CA HIS A 49 -8.10 -21.24 6.48
C HIS A 49 -8.27 -20.17 7.55
N GLN A 50 -7.50 -20.30 8.64
CA GLN A 50 -7.42 -19.33 9.72
C GLN A 50 -6.16 -18.47 9.48
N PRO A 51 -6.28 -17.24 9.00
CA PRO A 51 -5.13 -16.41 8.71
C PRO A 51 -4.55 -15.80 9.97
N TYR A 52 -3.22 -15.76 10.06
CA TYR A 52 -2.49 -14.98 11.05
C TYR A 52 -1.73 -13.84 10.34
N ILE A 53 -1.42 -12.77 11.06
CA ILE A 53 -0.70 -11.63 10.49
C ILE A 53 0.80 -11.94 10.47
N PRO A 54 1.43 -12.12 9.28
CA PRO A 54 2.88 -12.30 9.17
C PRO A 54 3.63 -11.02 9.54
N LYS A 55 4.93 -11.15 9.81
CA LYS A 55 5.78 -10.01 10.17
C LYS A 55 5.79 -8.94 9.07
N SER A 56 5.85 -9.35 7.80
CA SER A 56 5.80 -8.45 6.65
C SER A 56 4.50 -7.63 6.61
N LEU A 57 3.35 -8.22 6.96
CA LEU A 57 2.09 -7.47 7.03
C LEU A 57 2.05 -6.53 8.25
N LYS A 58 2.64 -6.92 9.38
CA LYS A 58 2.82 -6.01 10.53
C LYS A 58 3.67 -4.81 10.16
N GLU A 59 4.78 -5.01 9.45
CA GLU A 59 5.63 -3.93 8.94
C GLU A 59 4.86 -3.01 7.97
N ALA A 60 4.05 -3.57 7.06
CA ALA A 60 3.21 -2.79 6.15
C ALA A 60 2.15 -1.96 6.89
N LEU A 61 1.52 -2.52 7.93
CA LEU A 61 0.56 -1.82 8.78
C LEU A 61 1.24 -0.66 9.53
N ILE A 62 2.39 -0.90 10.16
CA ILE A 62 3.18 0.15 10.83
C ILE A 62 3.62 1.22 9.84
N SER A 63 4.04 0.84 8.63
CA SER A 63 4.37 1.80 7.57
C SER A 63 3.19 2.70 7.23
N PHE A 64 1.96 2.19 7.25
CA PHE A 64 0.78 3.00 7.03
C PHE A 64 0.55 4.04 8.14
N TYR A 65 0.82 3.71 9.41
CA TYR A 65 0.81 4.68 10.50
C TYR A 65 1.87 5.78 10.30
N LEU A 66 3.09 5.38 9.90
CA LEU A 66 4.18 6.33 9.61
C LEU A 66 3.82 7.26 8.46
N VAL A 67 3.27 6.74 7.38
CA VAL A 67 2.83 7.54 6.23
C VAL A 67 1.75 8.54 6.65
N ASN A 68 0.78 8.15 7.47
CA ASN A 68 -0.24 9.06 8.01
C ASN A 68 0.40 10.23 8.78
N ALA A 69 1.41 9.94 9.60
CA ALA A 69 2.15 10.97 10.33
C ALA A 69 2.91 11.92 9.40
N ILE A 70 3.56 11.39 8.37
CA ILE A 70 4.31 12.20 7.40
C ILE A 70 3.36 13.06 6.55
N PHE A 71 2.19 12.55 6.17
CA PHE A 71 1.15 13.35 5.50
C PHE A 71 0.68 14.54 6.35
N GLU A 72 0.57 14.34 7.68
CA GLU A 72 0.25 15.43 8.62
C GLU A 72 1.36 16.47 8.61
N ILE A 73 2.64 16.07 8.72
CA ILE A 73 3.79 16.98 8.70
C ILE A 73 3.86 17.77 7.39
N ARG A 74 3.64 17.12 6.24
CA ARG A 74 3.65 17.75 4.91
C ARG A 74 2.40 18.59 4.63
N GLY A 75 1.40 18.59 5.51
CA GLY A 75 0.13 19.28 5.30
C GLY A 75 -0.70 18.73 4.12
N ILE A 76 -0.43 17.49 3.70
CA ILE A 76 -1.17 16.83 2.61
C ILE A 76 -2.51 16.33 3.10
N PHE A 77 -2.62 15.98 4.36
CA PHE A 77 -3.78 15.36 5.00
C PHE A 77 -5.07 16.19 4.85
N TYR A 78 -4.98 17.51 4.82
CA TYR A 78 -6.13 18.40 4.63
C TYR A 78 -6.67 18.39 3.19
N LYS A 79 -5.99 17.71 2.27
CA LYS A 79 -6.32 17.74 0.84
C LYS A 79 -6.72 16.38 0.29
N LYS A 80 -6.31 15.29 0.92
CA LYS A 80 -6.45 13.93 0.36
C LYS A 80 -6.66 12.90 1.45
N ASP A 81 -7.64 12.04 1.25
CA ASP A 81 -7.77 10.80 1.99
C ASP A 81 -6.59 9.86 1.68
N ILE A 82 -6.31 8.91 2.57
CA ILE A 82 -5.19 7.99 2.44
C ILE A 82 -5.70 6.56 2.54
N SER A 83 -5.19 5.68 1.68
CA SER A 83 -5.58 4.28 1.68
C SER A 83 -4.39 3.33 1.71
N MET A 84 -4.58 2.23 2.41
CA MET A 84 -3.78 1.02 2.32
C MET A 84 -4.63 -0.10 1.72
N MET A 85 -4.09 -0.87 0.77
CA MET A 85 -4.74 -2.02 0.17
C MET A 85 -4.12 -3.33 0.66
N ILE A 86 -4.97 -4.27 1.09
CA ILE A 86 -4.58 -5.63 1.44
C ILE A 86 -5.36 -6.60 0.57
N ASN A 87 -4.67 -7.27 -0.36
CA ASN A 87 -5.24 -8.24 -1.29
C ASN A 87 -4.48 -9.56 -1.19
N VAL A 88 -4.95 -10.45 -0.33
CA VAL A 88 -4.25 -11.70 0.02
C VAL A 88 -5.02 -12.95 -0.35
N THR A 89 -6.35 -12.86 -0.54
CA THR A 89 -7.21 -14.03 -0.78
C THR A 89 -8.46 -13.67 -1.56
N LEU A 90 -9.02 -14.67 -2.24
CA LEU A 90 -10.34 -14.59 -2.91
C LEU A 90 -11.50 -14.91 -1.97
N PHE A 91 -11.22 -15.64 -0.90
CA PHE A 91 -12.26 -16.16 -0.01
C PHE A 91 -12.73 -15.09 0.96
N THR A 92 -13.99 -14.67 0.84
CA THR A 92 -14.61 -13.64 1.70
C THR A 92 -14.50 -13.99 3.18
N GLN A 93 -14.70 -15.27 3.52
CA GLN A 93 -14.58 -15.73 4.90
C GLN A 93 -13.16 -15.52 5.47
N VAL A 94 -12.12 -15.79 4.68
CA VAL A 94 -10.72 -15.56 5.11
C VAL A 94 -10.41 -14.05 5.19
N GLN A 95 -11.00 -13.23 4.31
CA GLN A 95 -10.90 -11.77 4.37
C GLN A 95 -11.47 -11.22 5.68
N GLU A 96 -12.65 -11.69 6.10
CA GLU A 96 -13.28 -11.24 7.35
C GLU A 96 -12.47 -11.69 8.59
N LEU A 97 -11.95 -12.92 8.60
CA LEU A 97 -11.07 -13.38 9.69
C LEU A 97 -9.78 -12.55 9.76
N LEU A 98 -9.20 -12.23 8.61
CA LEU A 98 -8.03 -11.36 8.55
C LEU A 98 -8.35 -9.94 9.02
N LYS A 99 -9.52 -9.39 8.64
CA LYS A 99 -9.99 -8.09 9.12
C LYS A 99 -10.03 -8.05 10.64
N LEU A 100 -10.63 -9.07 11.27
CA LEU A 100 -10.70 -9.17 12.75
C LEU A 100 -9.29 -9.24 13.37
N SER A 101 -8.37 -9.97 12.75
CA SER A 101 -6.98 -10.05 13.20
C SER A 101 -6.26 -8.70 13.09
N ILE A 102 -6.49 -7.96 11.99
CA ILE A 102 -5.92 -6.62 11.77
C ILE A 102 -6.52 -5.61 12.75
N ILE A 103 -7.83 -5.65 13.02
CA ILE A 103 -8.47 -4.78 14.02
C ILE A 103 -7.82 -5.01 15.39
N ARG A 104 -7.64 -6.27 15.81
CA ARG A 104 -6.98 -6.59 17.08
C ARG A 104 -5.56 -6.05 17.14
N TYR A 105 -4.77 -6.26 16.07
CA TYR A 105 -3.42 -5.73 16.03
C TYR A 105 -3.37 -4.20 16.01
N LYS A 106 -4.33 -3.55 15.32
CA LYS A 106 -4.51 -2.10 15.38
C LYS A 106 -4.78 -1.62 16.81
N GLU A 107 -5.67 -2.28 17.55
CA GLU A 107 -5.97 -1.96 18.95
C GLU A 107 -4.73 -2.10 19.83
N GLU A 108 -3.88 -3.10 19.61
CA GLU A 108 -2.59 -3.25 20.29
C GLU A 108 -1.67 -2.06 20.00
N LEU A 109 -1.54 -1.62 18.75
CA LEU A 109 -0.74 -0.47 18.36
C LEU A 109 -1.30 0.84 18.93
N ASP A 110 -2.61 1.03 18.86
CA ASP A 110 -3.28 2.23 19.39
C ASP A 110 -3.11 2.33 20.91
N ASN A 111 -3.26 1.23 21.63
CA ASN A 111 -3.02 1.18 23.08
C ASN A 111 -1.56 1.49 23.42
N LEU A 112 -0.62 0.96 22.62
CA LEU A 112 0.80 1.26 22.77
C LEU A 112 1.09 2.75 22.56
N LEU A 113 0.46 3.39 21.60
CA LEU A 113 0.57 4.82 21.36
C LEU A 113 -0.07 5.64 22.48
N ASN A 114 -1.29 5.29 22.91
CA ASN A 114 -2.03 5.99 23.98
C ASN A 114 -1.28 5.99 25.31
N HIS A 115 -0.75 4.84 25.73
CA HIS A 115 -0.02 4.72 27.01
C HIS A 115 1.28 5.52 27.03
N ASN A 116 1.89 5.78 25.87
CA ASN A 116 3.13 6.53 25.77
C ASN A 116 2.94 8.04 25.56
N LEU A 117 1.69 8.51 25.38
CA LEU A 117 1.37 9.93 25.30
C LEU A 117 1.69 10.70 26.60
N ASN A 118 1.62 10.02 27.74
CA ASN A 118 1.73 10.62 29.07
C ASN A 118 3.08 10.40 29.76
N LEU A 119 4.03 9.69 29.12
CA LEU A 119 5.31 9.34 29.73
C LEU A 119 6.45 9.92 28.90
N GLU A 120 7.07 11.01 29.36
CA GLU A 120 8.33 11.57 28.81
C GLU A 120 9.58 10.74 29.18
N ASN A 121 9.43 9.46 29.54
CA ASN A 121 10.48 8.63 30.10
C ASN A 121 11.14 7.71 29.06
N GLN A 122 12.36 7.26 29.40
CA GLN A 122 13.19 6.31 28.65
C GLN A 122 12.42 5.03 28.22
N TYR A 123 11.44 4.58 28.99
CA TYR A 123 10.53 3.46 28.69
C TYR A 123 9.59 3.71 27.51
N SER A 124 9.27 4.96 27.18
CA SER A 124 8.46 5.28 26.00
C SER A 124 9.22 5.01 24.70
N ASN A 125 10.53 5.16 24.69
CA ASN A 125 11.37 4.94 23.53
C ASN A 125 11.51 3.44 23.21
N GLU A 126 11.60 2.55 24.21
CA GLU A 126 11.64 1.11 23.99
C GLU A 126 10.32 0.58 23.40
N ARG A 127 9.19 1.06 23.85
CA ARG A 127 7.88 0.62 23.36
C ARG A 127 7.59 1.13 21.94
N LEU A 128 8.06 2.32 21.58
CA LEU A 128 7.96 2.85 20.21
C LEU A 128 9.04 2.32 19.27
N LYS A 129 9.94 1.47 19.77
CA LYS A 129 11.02 0.88 18.97
C LYS A 129 10.51 0.19 17.71
N VAL A 130 9.37 -0.49 17.78
CA VAL A 130 8.78 -1.16 16.61
C VAL A 130 8.45 -0.19 15.47
N PHE A 131 7.99 1.03 15.79
CA PHE A 131 7.75 2.07 14.80
C PHE A 131 9.06 2.65 14.29
N LYS A 132 10.04 2.86 15.17
CA LYS A 132 11.34 3.39 14.82
C LYS A 132 12.12 2.44 13.90
N ASP A 133 12.13 1.15 14.21
CA ASP A 133 12.79 0.13 13.40
C ASP A 133 12.20 0.08 11.97
N VAL A 134 10.87 0.20 11.83
CA VAL A 134 10.20 0.24 10.52
C VAL A 134 10.47 1.56 9.80
N TYR A 135 10.53 2.69 10.53
CA TYR A 135 10.90 3.98 9.97
C TYR A 135 12.33 3.94 9.41
N GLU A 136 13.31 3.49 10.20
CA GLU A 136 14.70 3.38 9.77
C GLU A 136 14.88 2.43 8.59
N LYS A 137 14.09 1.35 8.53
CA LYS A 137 14.15 0.36 7.47
C LYS A 137 13.55 0.84 6.13
N HIS A 138 12.46 1.63 6.16
CA HIS A 138 11.68 1.92 4.97
C HIS A 138 11.56 3.40 4.60
N PHE A 139 11.91 4.30 5.51
CA PHE A 139 11.73 5.74 5.38
C PHE A 139 12.95 6.56 5.81
N SER A 140 14.16 5.95 5.85
CA SER A 140 15.41 6.65 6.21
C SER A 140 15.77 7.77 5.24
N ASP A 141 15.33 7.68 3.99
CA ASP A 141 15.72 8.58 2.90
C ASP A 141 14.79 9.79 2.73
N ILE A 142 13.79 9.95 3.61
CA ILE A 142 12.89 11.09 3.59
C ILE A 142 13.44 12.27 4.40
N ASN A 143 12.88 13.48 4.19
CA ASN A 143 13.35 14.69 4.85
C ASN A 143 12.88 14.82 6.30
N GLU A 144 11.76 14.21 6.66
CA GLU A 144 11.16 14.29 7.99
C GLU A 144 11.94 13.41 8.97
N ASN A 145 12.43 13.97 10.07
CA ASN A 145 13.17 13.20 11.07
C ASN A 145 12.26 12.39 12.00
N TRP A 146 12.84 11.40 12.69
CA TRP A 146 12.09 10.50 13.59
C TRP A 146 11.33 11.24 14.69
N ASP A 147 11.87 12.29 15.27
CA ASP A 147 11.21 12.99 16.38
C ASP A 147 9.96 13.74 15.91
N GLU A 148 9.99 14.31 14.71
CA GLU A 148 8.82 14.92 14.06
C GLU A 148 7.76 13.86 13.77
N VAL A 149 8.15 12.72 13.16
CA VAL A 149 7.26 11.61 12.83
C VAL A 149 6.65 11.02 14.10
N LYS A 150 7.44 10.77 15.14
CA LYS A 150 7.00 10.29 16.46
C LYS A 150 5.91 11.19 17.06
N ASN A 151 6.07 12.49 16.98
CA ASN A 151 5.09 13.45 17.49
C ASN A 151 3.82 13.49 16.63
N ALA A 152 3.95 13.33 15.31
CA ALA A 152 2.82 13.34 14.40
C ALA A 152 1.99 12.04 14.47
N ILE A 153 2.62 10.86 14.66
CA ILE A 153 1.89 9.58 14.85
C ILE A 153 0.83 9.72 15.95
N LYS A 154 1.18 10.37 17.07
CA LYS A 154 0.29 10.59 18.20
C LYS A 154 -0.98 11.38 17.85
N LYS A 155 -0.93 12.18 16.78
CA LYS A 155 -2.04 13.01 16.31
C LYS A 155 -2.88 12.36 15.20
N THR A 156 -2.41 11.25 14.63
CA THR A 156 -3.02 10.69 13.41
C THR A 156 -3.52 9.26 13.55
N TYR A 157 -3.01 8.46 14.51
CA TYR A 157 -3.31 7.03 14.62
C TYR A 157 -4.81 6.71 14.76
N TYR A 158 -5.58 7.55 15.45
CA TYR A 158 -7.02 7.35 15.67
C TYR A 158 -7.88 7.53 14.40
N ARG A 159 -7.32 8.13 13.34
CA ARG A 159 -8.01 8.37 12.06
C ARG A 159 -8.08 7.12 11.19
N ILE A 160 -7.34 6.06 11.53
CA ILE A 160 -7.22 4.84 10.72
C ILE A 160 -8.42 3.94 10.98
N GLU A 161 -9.18 3.65 9.93
CA GLU A 161 -10.31 2.73 9.95
C GLU A 161 -9.99 1.47 9.11
N VAL A 162 -10.43 0.29 9.57
CA VAL A 162 -10.26 -0.98 8.85
C VAL A 162 -11.59 -1.34 8.20
N LYS A 163 -11.58 -1.52 6.88
CA LYS A 163 -12.76 -1.81 6.06
C LYS A 163 -12.54 -3.08 5.22
N SER A 164 -13.61 -3.79 4.94
CA SER A 164 -13.63 -4.95 4.04
C SER A 164 -14.54 -4.67 2.85
N ILE A 165 -14.02 -4.89 1.64
CA ILE A 165 -14.77 -4.71 0.39
C ILE A 165 -14.84 -6.06 -0.33
N ASN A 166 -15.99 -6.71 -0.18
CA ASN A 166 -16.29 -7.98 -0.83
C ASN A 166 -17.78 -8.06 -1.20
N GLN A 167 -18.23 -9.19 -1.73
CA GLN A 167 -19.62 -9.36 -2.15
C GLN A 167 -20.62 -9.45 -0.98
N GLU A 168 -20.15 -9.84 0.20
CA GLU A 168 -20.98 -10.09 1.37
C GLU A 168 -20.96 -8.88 2.34
N SER A 169 -19.85 -8.15 2.41
CA SER A 169 -19.70 -6.94 3.23
C SER A 169 -19.26 -5.77 2.37
N CYS A 170 -20.19 -4.88 2.06
CA CYS A 170 -19.86 -3.56 1.53
C CYS A 170 -19.76 -2.57 2.69
N ASP A 171 -18.63 -2.56 3.37
CA ASP A 171 -18.31 -1.42 4.23
C ASP A 171 -18.29 -0.16 3.37
N LEU A 172 -19.07 0.83 3.75
CA LEU A 172 -19.05 2.11 3.04
C LEU A 172 -17.71 2.81 3.29
N ILE A 173 -17.02 3.14 2.21
CA ILE A 173 -15.88 4.04 2.25
C ILE A 173 -16.35 5.37 1.67
N GLU A 174 -16.38 6.38 2.52
CA GLU A 174 -16.71 7.73 2.16
C GLU A 174 -15.44 8.56 2.08
N TYR A 175 -14.92 8.74 0.89
CA TYR A 175 -13.85 9.69 0.66
C TYR A 175 -14.42 11.12 0.69
N LYS A 176 -13.74 11.98 1.41
CA LYS A 176 -14.16 13.36 1.65
C LYS A 176 -13.17 14.39 1.08
N SER A 177 -12.30 13.93 0.20
CA SER A 177 -11.29 14.79 -0.42
C SER A 177 -11.93 15.95 -1.16
N GLY A 178 -11.52 17.17 -0.79
CA GLY A 178 -11.98 18.40 -1.43
C GLY A 178 -12.83 19.33 -0.58
N ASP A 179 -13.40 18.88 0.53
CA ASP A 179 -14.05 19.78 1.49
C ASP A 179 -13.04 20.23 2.56
N LYS A 180 -12.70 21.51 2.56
CA LYS A 180 -11.73 22.10 3.47
C LYS A 180 -12.11 22.06 4.95
N ASN A 181 -13.38 21.76 5.25
CA ASN A 181 -13.91 21.73 6.61
C ASN A 181 -13.97 20.31 7.20
N ILE A 182 -13.58 19.29 6.45
CA ILE A 182 -13.69 17.90 6.89
C ILE A 182 -12.29 17.31 6.92
N GLU A 183 -11.91 16.72 8.07
CA GLU A 183 -10.66 15.97 8.18
C GLU A 183 -10.65 14.78 7.22
N ALA A 184 -9.54 14.61 6.50
CA ALA A 184 -9.32 13.47 5.65
C ALA A 184 -9.33 12.18 6.47
N LYS A 185 -9.79 11.10 5.86
CA LYS A 185 -9.86 9.78 6.48
C LYS A 185 -8.73 8.87 5.98
N SER A 186 -8.42 7.88 6.79
CA SER A 186 -7.39 6.90 6.50
C SER A 186 -7.97 5.50 6.57
N TYR A 187 -7.88 4.75 5.47
CA TYR A 187 -8.50 3.45 5.36
C TYR A 187 -7.49 2.32 5.11
N ILE A 188 -7.56 1.27 5.92
CA ILE A 188 -6.97 -0.03 5.62
C ILE A 188 -8.07 -0.86 4.97
N VAL A 189 -7.94 -1.14 3.68
CA VAL A 189 -8.98 -1.79 2.88
C VAL A 189 -8.56 -3.21 2.54
N ILE A 190 -9.33 -4.17 3.02
CA ILE A 190 -9.13 -5.60 2.78
C ILE A 190 -10.13 -6.06 1.73
N GLY A 191 -9.66 -6.78 0.72
CA GLY A 191 -10.56 -7.35 -0.27
C GLY A 191 -9.85 -8.24 -1.28
N GLY A 192 -10.65 -8.83 -2.13
CA GLY A 192 -10.21 -9.73 -3.19
C GLY A 192 -10.40 -9.11 -4.58
N HIS A 193 -11.25 -9.76 -5.37
CA HIS A 193 -11.53 -9.35 -6.74
C HIS A 193 -12.24 -7.99 -6.83
N SER A 194 -13.05 -7.65 -5.83
CA SER A 194 -13.75 -6.37 -5.76
C SER A 194 -12.81 -5.16 -5.76
N LEU A 195 -11.61 -5.30 -5.19
CA LEU A 195 -10.60 -4.24 -5.21
C LEU A 195 -9.94 -4.05 -6.58
N SER A 196 -9.97 -5.06 -7.44
CA SER A 196 -9.41 -4.97 -8.79
C SER A 196 -10.37 -4.28 -9.77
N ARG A 197 -11.68 -4.34 -9.54
CA ARG A 197 -12.70 -3.84 -10.47
C ARG A 197 -13.80 -3.06 -9.74
N GLY A 198 -14.12 -1.88 -10.25
CA GLY A 198 -15.31 -1.13 -9.83
C GLY A 198 -15.22 -0.37 -8.52
N PHE A 199 -14.05 -0.37 -7.86
CA PHE A 199 -13.82 0.39 -6.62
C PHE A 199 -12.59 1.28 -6.75
N THR A 200 -12.69 2.54 -6.38
CA THR A 200 -11.56 3.49 -6.40
C THR A 200 -10.93 3.57 -5.01
N LEU A 201 -9.61 3.42 -4.94
CA LEU A 201 -8.83 3.66 -3.73
C LEU A 201 -8.12 5.02 -3.86
N GLU A 202 -8.68 6.04 -3.22
CA GLU A 202 -8.06 7.36 -3.20
C GLU A 202 -6.84 7.37 -2.28
N GLY A 203 -5.79 8.09 -2.69
CA GLY A 203 -4.59 8.24 -1.89
C GLY A 203 -3.91 6.92 -1.52
N LEU A 204 -3.93 5.92 -2.41
CA LEU A 204 -3.28 4.63 -2.15
C LEU A 204 -1.77 4.82 -2.02
N VAL A 205 -1.24 4.52 -0.84
CA VAL A 205 0.18 4.67 -0.49
C VAL A 205 0.84 3.34 -0.14
N ILE A 206 0.14 2.46 0.56
CA ILE A 206 0.65 1.15 0.95
C ILE A 206 -0.19 0.06 0.29
N SER A 207 0.49 -0.91 -0.34
CA SER A 207 -0.16 -2.08 -0.93
C SER A 207 0.49 -3.36 -0.42
N TYR A 208 -0.32 -4.31 0.02
CA TYR A 208 0.11 -5.64 0.42
C TYR A 208 -0.58 -6.68 -0.46
N LEU A 209 0.19 -7.32 -1.34
CA LEU A 209 -0.30 -8.20 -2.39
C LEU A 209 0.31 -9.60 -2.25
N LEU A 210 -0.48 -10.57 -1.81
CA LEU A 210 -0.10 -12.00 -1.87
C LEU A 210 -0.72 -12.71 -3.07
N ARG A 211 -1.91 -12.24 -3.46
CA ARG A 211 -2.64 -12.87 -4.54
C ARG A 211 -1.90 -12.70 -5.85
N ASN A 212 -1.61 -13.82 -6.49
CA ASN A 212 -1.05 -13.88 -7.82
C ASN A 212 -2.08 -14.44 -8.83
N THR A 213 -1.98 -14.01 -10.08
CA THR A 213 -2.76 -14.53 -11.20
C THR A 213 -1.85 -14.58 -12.43
N LYS A 214 -2.05 -15.60 -13.25
CA LYS A 214 -1.31 -15.74 -14.52
C LYS A 214 -1.91 -14.90 -15.66
N MET A 215 -3.02 -14.20 -15.42
CA MET A 215 -3.71 -13.39 -16.43
C MET A 215 -3.17 -11.96 -16.38
N CYS A 216 -2.47 -11.56 -17.43
CA CYS A 216 -1.82 -10.26 -17.57
C CYS A 216 -2.78 -9.07 -17.35
N ASP A 217 -3.99 -9.13 -17.92
CA ASP A 217 -5.02 -8.10 -17.75
C ASP A 217 -5.45 -7.95 -16.29
N THR A 218 -5.59 -9.06 -15.58
CA THR A 218 -5.95 -9.07 -14.16
C THR A 218 -4.82 -8.52 -13.29
N LEU A 219 -3.55 -8.84 -13.61
CA LEU A 219 -2.39 -8.26 -12.90
C LEU A 219 -2.37 -6.74 -13.05
N LEU A 220 -2.54 -6.22 -14.26
CA LEU A 220 -2.58 -4.78 -14.51
C LEU A 220 -3.75 -4.10 -13.78
N GLN A 221 -4.92 -4.75 -13.69
CA GLN A 221 -6.06 -4.24 -12.93
C GLN A 221 -5.83 -4.27 -11.41
N MET A 222 -5.04 -5.21 -10.92
CA MET A 222 -4.63 -5.27 -9.51
C MET A 222 -3.58 -4.21 -9.16
N GLY A 223 -2.83 -3.71 -10.14
CA GLY A 223 -1.83 -2.66 -10.01
C GLY A 223 -2.41 -1.27 -9.72
N ARG A 224 -3.20 -1.16 -8.66
CA ARG A 224 -3.86 0.09 -8.24
C ARG A 224 -2.90 1.16 -7.72
N TRP A 225 -1.64 0.80 -7.48
CA TRP A 225 -0.57 1.71 -7.07
C TRP A 225 -0.04 2.59 -8.20
N PHE A 226 -0.36 2.30 -9.46
CA PHE A 226 -0.04 3.18 -10.59
C PHE A 226 -0.85 4.47 -10.52
N GLY A 227 -0.24 5.59 -10.92
CA GLY A 227 -0.92 6.87 -11.00
C GLY A 227 -0.07 8.06 -10.58
N TYR A 228 -0.73 9.19 -10.42
CA TYR A 228 -0.10 10.45 -9.99
C TYR A 228 0.05 10.47 -8.46
N ARG A 229 1.24 10.79 -7.97
CA ARG A 229 1.60 10.79 -6.54
C ARG A 229 2.31 12.07 -6.11
N ASP A 230 1.75 13.22 -6.48
CA ASP A 230 2.35 14.53 -6.23
C ASP A 230 2.56 14.77 -4.73
N GLY A 231 3.83 14.95 -4.34
CA GLY A 231 4.24 15.27 -2.98
C GLY A 231 4.34 14.09 -2.00
N TYR A 232 4.06 12.83 -2.44
CA TYR A 232 4.12 11.66 -1.56
C TYR A 232 4.57 10.36 -2.24
N GLN A 233 5.22 10.47 -3.39
CA GLN A 233 5.69 9.32 -4.16
C GLN A 233 6.73 8.50 -3.39
N ASP A 234 7.61 9.14 -2.67
CA ASP A 234 8.65 8.56 -1.80
C ASP A 234 8.06 7.72 -0.64
N LEU A 235 6.81 7.98 -0.29
CA LEU A 235 6.09 7.26 0.77
C LEU A 235 5.38 6.01 0.27
N CYS A 236 5.24 5.82 -1.04
CA CYS A 236 4.56 4.67 -1.60
C CYS A 236 5.42 3.41 -1.43
N LYS A 237 4.83 2.35 -0.86
CA LYS A 237 5.47 1.04 -0.70
C LYS A 237 4.52 -0.08 -1.09
N ILE A 238 5.09 -1.12 -1.71
CA ILE A 238 4.33 -2.27 -2.23
C ILE A 238 4.99 -3.54 -1.71
N TRP A 239 4.27 -4.28 -0.87
CA TRP A 239 4.68 -5.61 -0.45
C TRP A 239 4.12 -6.65 -1.41
N MET A 240 4.97 -7.49 -2.00
CA MET A 240 4.57 -8.58 -2.89
C MET A 240 5.60 -9.72 -2.86
N THR A 241 5.19 -10.91 -3.31
CA THR A 241 6.08 -12.07 -3.40
C THR A 241 7.03 -11.94 -4.58
N SER A 242 8.16 -12.67 -4.55
CA SER A 242 9.13 -12.71 -5.66
C SER A 242 8.47 -13.11 -6.97
N ASP A 243 7.61 -14.12 -6.97
CA ASP A 243 6.86 -14.54 -8.17
C ASP A 243 6.02 -13.38 -8.75
N ALA A 244 5.38 -12.61 -7.87
CA ALA A 244 4.58 -11.45 -8.31
C ALA A 244 5.49 -10.36 -8.90
N ILE A 245 6.65 -10.09 -8.31
CA ILE A 245 7.65 -9.14 -8.82
C ILE A 245 8.05 -9.53 -10.23
N GLU A 246 8.46 -10.79 -10.45
CA GLU A 246 8.88 -11.31 -11.75
C GLU A 246 7.78 -11.18 -12.81
N TRP A 247 6.53 -11.49 -12.47
CA TRP A 247 5.40 -11.35 -13.38
C TRP A 247 5.12 -9.90 -13.77
N TYR A 248 5.15 -8.97 -12.81
CA TYR A 248 4.96 -7.55 -13.12
C TYR A 248 6.11 -6.98 -13.93
N GLN A 249 7.35 -7.41 -13.69
CA GLN A 249 8.51 -7.03 -14.47
C GLN A 249 8.36 -7.52 -15.91
N TYR A 250 8.06 -8.80 -16.11
CA TYR A 250 7.82 -9.36 -17.46
C TYR A 250 6.73 -8.60 -18.23
N ILE A 251 5.64 -8.22 -17.57
CA ILE A 251 4.58 -7.43 -18.20
C ILE A 251 5.07 -6.04 -18.55
N ALA A 252 5.82 -5.40 -17.66
CA ALA A 252 6.37 -4.07 -17.91
C ALA A 252 7.33 -4.07 -19.10
N ASP A 253 8.23 -5.06 -19.21
CA ASP A 253 9.13 -5.26 -20.34
C ASP A 253 8.35 -5.47 -21.64
N THR A 254 7.35 -6.35 -21.63
CA THR A 254 6.49 -6.60 -22.81
C THR A 254 5.78 -5.34 -23.29
N ILE A 255 5.30 -4.51 -22.37
CA ILE A 255 4.65 -3.22 -22.70
C ILE A 255 5.68 -2.26 -23.32
N GLU A 256 6.91 -2.20 -22.80
CA GLU A 256 7.94 -1.32 -23.38
C GLU A 256 8.43 -1.80 -24.77
N ASP A 257 8.54 -3.10 -24.97
CA ASP A 257 8.83 -3.68 -26.30
C ASP A 257 7.75 -3.33 -27.32
N LEU A 258 6.48 -3.51 -26.97
CA LEU A 258 5.35 -3.11 -27.82
C LEU A 258 5.39 -1.61 -28.12
N ASN A 259 5.67 -0.80 -27.11
CA ASN A 259 5.81 0.65 -27.25
C ASN A 259 6.95 1.04 -28.21
N SER A 260 8.05 0.30 -28.20
CA SER A 260 9.17 0.52 -29.12
C SER A 260 8.78 0.19 -30.55
N GLN A 261 8.14 -0.96 -30.77
CA GLN A 261 7.66 -1.36 -32.09
C GLN A 261 6.66 -0.36 -32.69
N ILE A 262 5.73 0.18 -31.87
CA ILE A 262 4.78 1.22 -32.32
C ILE A 262 5.53 2.50 -32.73
N ARG A 263 6.55 2.91 -31.99
CA ARG A 263 7.38 4.07 -32.35
C ARG A 263 8.10 3.88 -33.67
N ASP A 264 8.62 2.68 -33.92
CA ASP A 264 9.35 2.38 -35.16
C ASP A 264 8.40 2.33 -36.37
N MET A 265 7.17 1.76 -36.19
CA MET A 265 6.15 1.80 -37.23
C MET A 265 5.66 3.23 -37.54
N ALA A 266 5.67 4.14 -36.59
CA ALA A 266 5.25 5.53 -36.82
C ALA A 266 6.32 6.36 -37.54
N ARG A 267 7.58 5.86 -37.67
CA ARG A 267 8.71 6.49 -38.40
C ARG A 267 8.79 6.06 -39.85
N LEU A 268 8.10 4.98 -40.20
CA LEU A 268 7.98 4.47 -41.58
C LEU A 268 6.79 5.09 -42.31
#